data_098b90fca6cfdc9ffb8b9925b192a017
#
_entry.id   098b90fca6cfdc9ffb8b9925b192a017
#
_cell.length_a   1.000
_cell.length_b   1.000
_cell.length_c   1.000
_cell.angle_alpha   90.00
_cell.angle_beta   90.00
_cell.angle_gamma   90.00
#
_symmetry.space_group_name_H-M   'P 1'
#
loop_
_entity.id
_entity.type
_entity.pdbx_description
1 polymer ?
#
loop_
_entity_poly.entity_id
_entity_poly.type
_entity_poly.pdbx_seq_one_letter_code
_entity_poly.pdbx_strand_id
1 'polypeptide(L)'
;VTPLQRYIAEEIATDHADGLLSRREAMRRLALLGLGTAAATALIAACGDNKKPAPAGPPTTPTTTTTDSAPPPGMENAIQPAPITWDDGKMQGSWAAATEPRGAVLVIHENKGLNDWVRSVVGRLGGTGYSALGIDLLSAQGGTAAFKDPAEATAALGKTPPDQFVNDLRSGLDELARRAPGAKLAVVGFCFGGGLTWQLLAAGEPRLAVAVPFYGPLPDPHDFSGSKQAAVLAFYGAKDERVTSSKDAAAAALEQAGMVHQMVVEPAADHAFFNDTGPRYNGTAAADAWKQLQSWLEKYLA
;
A
#
# COMPACT_ATOMS: atom_id res chain seq x y z
N VAL A 1 12.33 -12.97 -12.74
CA VAL A 1 11.94 -11.87 -11.84
C VAL A 1 10.47 -11.56 -12.11
N THR A 2 9.60 -11.73 -11.12
CA THR A 2 8.19 -11.39 -11.26
C THR A 2 8.01 -9.86 -11.37
N PRO A 3 6.89 -9.36 -11.94
CA PRO A 3 6.62 -7.92 -11.97
C PRO A 3 6.71 -7.27 -10.59
N LEU A 4 6.25 -7.99 -9.57
CA LEU A 4 6.28 -7.53 -8.19
C LEU A 4 7.71 -7.48 -7.59
N GLN A 5 8.52 -8.50 -7.86
CA GLN A 5 9.95 -8.46 -7.49
C GLN A 5 10.68 -7.29 -8.15
N ARG A 6 10.36 -7.05 -9.42
CA ARG A 6 10.91 -5.91 -10.16
C ARG A 6 10.51 -4.59 -9.52
N TYR A 7 9.23 -4.43 -9.21
CA TYR A 7 8.73 -3.24 -8.53
C TYR A 7 9.45 -2.97 -7.19
N ILE A 8 9.59 -4.00 -6.34
CA ILE A 8 10.31 -3.89 -5.07
C ILE A 8 11.79 -3.53 -5.29
N ALA A 9 12.42 -4.14 -6.29
CA ALA A 9 13.82 -3.85 -6.60
C ALA A 9 14.02 -2.40 -7.07
N GLU A 10 13.13 -1.89 -7.92
CA GLU A 10 13.12 -0.51 -8.38
C GLU A 10 12.89 0.47 -7.22
N GLU A 11 12.00 0.13 -6.27
CA GLU A 11 11.79 0.93 -5.07
C GLU A 11 13.06 1.02 -4.19
N ILE A 12 13.77 -0.09 -3.98
CA ILE A 12 15.05 -0.10 -3.25
C ILE A 12 16.09 0.78 -3.95
N ALA A 13 16.16 0.73 -5.28
CA ALA A 13 17.09 1.54 -6.05
C ALA A 13 16.72 3.03 -6.00
N THR A 14 15.44 3.38 -6.03
CA THR A 14 14.93 4.74 -5.86
C THR A 14 15.23 5.28 -4.45
N ASP A 15 15.00 4.48 -3.40
CA ASP A 15 15.36 4.84 -2.02
C ASP A 15 16.85 5.16 -1.87
N HIS A 16 17.70 4.42 -2.61
CA HIS A 16 19.13 4.75 -2.64
C HIS A 16 19.42 6.05 -3.38
N ALA A 17 18.80 6.27 -4.55
CA ALA A 17 18.97 7.49 -5.33
C ALA A 17 18.49 8.75 -4.56
N ASP A 18 17.47 8.60 -3.71
CA ASP A 18 16.94 9.63 -2.83
C ASP A 18 17.75 9.83 -1.54
N GLY A 19 18.82 9.04 -1.33
CA GLY A 19 19.68 9.11 -0.15
C GLY A 19 19.06 8.48 1.10
N LEU A 20 17.94 7.80 1.01
CA LEU A 20 17.28 7.10 2.13
C LEU A 20 17.99 5.80 2.49
N LEU A 21 18.67 5.19 1.54
CA LEU A 21 19.49 4.00 1.72
C LEU A 21 20.93 4.22 1.29
N SER A 22 21.88 3.74 2.11
CA SER A 22 23.26 3.65 1.65
C SER A 22 23.38 2.63 0.52
N ARG A 23 24.37 2.79 -0.38
CA ARG A 23 24.65 1.83 -1.44
C ARG A 23 24.84 0.40 -0.92
N ARG A 24 25.51 0.24 0.21
CA ARG A 24 25.71 -1.07 0.84
C ARG A 24 24.39 -1.71 1.25
N GLU A 25 23.50 -0.94 1.84
CA GLU A 25 22.19 -1.42 2.27
C GLU A 25 21.28 -1.73 1.07
N ALA A 26 21.26 -0.88 0.04
CA ALA A 26 20.53 -1.16 -1.18
C ALA A 26 21.01 -2.46 -1.86
N MET A 27 22.32 -2.64 -1.98
CA MET A 27 22.91 -3.90 -2.51
C MET A 27 22.55 -5.12 -1.68
N ARG A 28 22.55 -4.99 -0.33
CA ARG A 28 22.13 -6.07 0.58
C ARG A 28 20.66 -6.46 0.35
N ARG A 29 19.77 -5.46 0.27
CA ARG A 29 18.33 -5.70 0.06
C ARG A 29 18.04 -6.32 -1.31
N LEU A 30 18.71 -5.86 -2.38
CA LEU A 30 18.61 -6.44 -3.71
C LEU A 30 19.10 -7.88 -3.74
N ALA A 31 20.17 -8.20 -3.02
CA ALA A 31 20.67 -9.57 -2.87
C ALA A 31 19.67 -10.47 -2.13
N LEU A 32 18.99 -9.99 -1.08
CA LEU A 32 17.92 -10.73 -0.39
C LEU A 32 16.75 -11.06 -1.31
N LEU A 33 16.43 -10.18 -2.27
CA LEU A 33 15.43 -10.42 -3.33
C LEU A 33 15.92 -11.44 -4.37
N GLY A 34 17.19 -11.86 -4.33
CA GLY A 34 17.76 -12.81 -5.26
C GLY A 34 18.39 -12.20 -6.51
N LEU A 35 18.60 -10.88 -6.56
CA LEU A 35 19.30 -10.24 -7.66
C LEU A 35 20.81 -10.44 -7.51
N GLY A 36 21.46 -10.94 -8.59
CA GLY A 36 22.92 -11.02 -8.67
C GLY A 36 23.56 -9.63 -8.67
N THR A 37 24.83 -9.55 -8.25
CA THR A 37 25.58 -8.30 -8.08
C THR A 37 25.57 -7.41 -9.35
N ALA A 38 25.70 -8.00 -10.53
CA ALA A 38 25.68 -7.25 -11.80
C ALA A 38 24.33 -6.58 -12.05
N ALA A 39 23.22 -7.32 -11.86
CA ALA A 39 21.86 -6.79 -12.04
C ALA A 39 21.54 -5.72 -10.99
N ALA A 40 21.92 -5.92 -9.74
CA ALA A 40 21.75 -4.96 -8.66
C ALA A 40 22.53 -3.66 -8.92
N THR A 41 23.78 -3.76 -9.39
CA THR A 41 24.59 -2.58 -9.74
C THR A 41 24.02 -1.82 -10.92
N ALA A 42 23.57 -2.52 -11.97
CA ALA A 42 22.94 -1.89 -13.13
C ALA A 42 21.66 -1.14 -12.75
N LEU A 43 20.83 -1.73 -11.89
CA LEU A 43 19.59 -1.11 -11.44
C LEU A 43 19.85 0.17 -10.60
N ILE A 44 20.81 0.12 -9.67
CA ILE A 44 21.20 1.29 -8.87
C ILE A 44 21.76 2.41 -9.76
N ALA A 45 22.56 2.08 -10.79
CA ALA A 45 23.08 3.06 -11.73
C ALA A 45 21.95 3.70 -12.56
N ALA A 46 21.03 2.89 -13.08
CA ALA A 46 19.90 3.39 -13.89
C ALA A 46 18.98 4.35 -13.13
N CYS A 47 18.76 4.14 -11.83
CA CYS A 47 17.95 5.04 -11.00
C CYS A 47 18.74 6.28 -10.53
N GLY A 48 20.06 6.20 -10.44
CA GLY A 48 20.94 7.32 -10.05
C GLY A 48 21.23 8.32 -11.16
N ASP A 49 21.29 7.86 -12.41
CA ASP A 49 21.65 8.71 -13.56
C ASP A 49 20.53 9.68 -13.98
N ASN A 50 19.29 9.45 -13.53
CA ASN A 50 18.15 10.34 -13.78
C ASN A 50 18.08 11.53 -12.82
N LYS A 51 18.88 11.59 -11.77
CA LYS A 51 18.95 12.75 -10.85
C LYS A 51 20.33 13.43 -10.98
N LYS A 52 20.31 14.65 -11.53
CA LYS A 52 21.49 15.51 -11.57
C LYS A 52 22.04 15.67 -10.14
N PRO A 53 23.35 15.42 -9.87
CA PRO A 53 23.90 15.61 -8.52
C PRO A 53 23.68 17.05 -8.09
N ALA A 54 23.03 17.25 -6.96
CA ALA A 54 23.09 18.54 -6.28
C ALA A 54 24.57 18.80 -5.91
N PRO A 55 25.10 20.03 -6.08
CA PRO A 55 26.46 20.34 -5.68
C PRO A 55 26.61 20.06 -4.17
N ALA A 56 27.68 19.33 -3.83
CA ALA A 56 28.01 19.00 -2.46
C ALA A 56 28.19 20.31 -1.64
N GLY A 57 27.16 20.67 -0.89
CA GLY A 57 27.24 21.68 0.15
C GLY A 57 27.96 21.11 1.38
N PRO A 58 28.53 21.97 2.23
CA PRO A 58 29.16 21.52 3.46
C PRO A 58 28.19 20.72 4.31
N PRO A 59 28.69 19.79 5.19
CA PRO A 59 27.84 18.93 5.99
C PRO A 59 26.88 19.79 6.84
N THR A 60 25.66 19.90 6.41
CA THR A 60 24.59 20.49 7.20
C THR A 60 24.16 19.46 8.25
N THR A 61 24.25 19.85 9.51
CA THR A 61 23.54 19.25 10.63
C THR A 61 22.12 18.87 10.16
N PRO A 62 21.59 17.68 10.52
CA PRO A 62 20.24 17.32 10.10
C PRO A 62 19.29 18.43 10.56
N THR A 63 18.83 19.21 9.61
CA THR A 63 17.73 20.15 9.84
C THR A 63 16.53 19.28 10.16
N THR A 64 16.13 19.29 11.41
CA THR A 64 14.85 18.77 11.86
C THR A 64 13.79 19.43 10.95
N THR A 65 13.29 18.70 9.99
CA THR A 65 12.13 19.13 9.20
C THR A 65 11.05 19.39 10.23
N THR A 66 10.58 20.61 10.33
CA THR A 66 9.43 20.97 11.15
C THR A 66 8.31 20.00 10.78
N THR A 67 8.10 19.01 11.63
CA THR A 67 6.91 18.16 11.60
C THR A 67 5.73 19.11 11.68
N ASP A 68 4.90 19.10 10.66
CA ASP A 68 3.57 19.71 10.67
C ASP A 68 2.93 19.25 12.00
N SER A 69 2.62 20.18 12.89
CA SER A 69 2.30 19.89 14.30
C SER A 69 0.91 19.25 14.48
N ALA A 70 0.20 18.99 13.39
CA ALA A 70 -1.08 18.32 13.42
C ALA A 70 -0.88 16.79 13.52
N PRO A 71 -1.68 16.09 14.34
CA PRO A 71 -1.65 14.64 14.40
C PRO A 71 -2.00 14.04 13.01
N PRO A 72 -1.49 12.84 12.68
CA PRO A 72 -1.85 12.17 11.44
C PRO A 72 -3.37 12.02 11.31
N PRO A 73 -3.92 12.15 10.09
CA PRO A 73 -5.38 12.17 9.88
C PRO A 73 -6.05 10.90 10.39
N GLY A 74 -7.19 11.04 11.07
CA GLY A 74 -7.98 9.95 11.63
C GLY A 74 -7.47 9.40 12.96
N MET A 75 -6.40 9.94 13.53
CA MET A 75 -5.86 9.50 14.83
C MET A 75 -6.75 9.90 16.00
N GLU A 76 -7.49 10.98 15.87
CA GLU A 76 -8.36 11.55 16.92
C GLU A 76 -9.46 10.60 17.40
N ASN A 77 -9.92 9.68 16.52
CA ASN A 77 -10.97 8.71 16.81
C ASN A 77 -10.45 7.26 16.70
N ALA A 78 -9.14 7.06 16.48
CA ALA A 78 -8.60 5.73 16.26
C ALA A 78 -8.87 4.80 17.45
N ILE A 79 -9.33 3.59 17.17
CA ILE A 79 -9.50 2.52 18.15
C ILE A 79 -8.33 1.56 18.07
N GLN A 80 -8.05 0.85 19.18
CA GLN A 80 -6.97 -0.13 19.21
C GLN A 80 -7.41 -1.43 18.51
N PRO A 81 -6.79 -1.84 17.38
CA PRO A 81 -7.12 -3.10 16.75
C PRO A 81 -6.60 -4.29 17.55
N ALA A 82 -7.34 -5.40 17.53
CA ALA A 82 -6.94 -6.66 18.15
C ALA A 82 -6.28 -7.59 17.12
N PRO A 83 -5.25 -8.36 17.49
CA PRO A 83 -4.73 -9.42 16.63
C PRO A 83 -5.78 -10.52 16.46
N ILE A 84 -5.89 -11.05 15.26
CA ILE A 84 -6.78 -12.18 14.95
C ILE A 84 -6.09 -13.20 14.05
N THR A 85 -6.63 -14.41 14.07
CA THR A 85 -6.29 -15.48 13.14
C THR A 85 -7.55 -16.09 12.57
N TRP A 86 -7.45 -16.67 11.37
CA TRP A 86 -8.54 -17.41 10.71
C TRP A 86 -7.95 -18.51 9.83
N ASP A 87 -8.79 -19.28 9.13
CA ASP A 87 -8.39 -20.41 8.31
C ASP A 87 -7.49 -21.40 9.10
N ASP A 88 -8.02 -21.88 10.25
CA ASP A 88 -7.30 -22.76 11.16
C ASP A 88 -5.94 -22.25 11.63
N GLY A 89 -5.82 -20.93 11.77
CA GLY A 89 -4.59 -20.26 12.21
C GLY A 89 -3.55 -20.00 11.12
N LYS A 90 -3.87 -20.34 9.86
CA LYS A 90 -2.94 -20.11 8.73
C LYS A 90 -2.84 -18.65 8.35
N MET A 91 -3.90 -17.87 8.54
CA MET A 91 -3.94 -16.46 8.28
C MET A 91 -3.92 -15.64 9.56
N GLN A 92 -3.23 -14.53 9.53
CA GLN A 92 -3.08 -13.58 10.64
C GLN A 92 -3.50 -12.19 10.20
N GLY A 93 -3.97 -11.38 11.13
CA GLY A 93 -4.35 -10.01 10.85
C GLY A 93 -4.59 -9.17 12.10
N SER A 94 -5.09 -7.97 11.87
CA SER A 94 -5.42 -7.00 12.89
C SER A 94 -6.85 -6.50 12.64
N TRP A 95 -7.72 -6.59 13.63
CA TRP A 95 -9.14 -6.32 13.50
C TRP A 95 -9.60 -5.14 14.36
N ALA A 96 -10.22 -4.16 13.73
CA ALA A 96 -10.91 -3.06 14.40
C ALA A 96 -12.42 -3.16 14.11
N ALA A 97 -13.22 -3.46 15.14
CA ALA A 97 -14.67 -3.56 15.04
C ALA A 97 -15.32 -2.20 15.25
N ALA A 98 -16.09 -1.70 14.29
CA ALA A 98 -17.01 -0.61 14.52
C ALA A 98 -18.28 -1.17 15.21
N THR A 99 -18.89 -0.39 16.13
CA THR A 99 -20.08 -0.81 16.88
C THR A 99 -21.29 -1.01 15.96
N GLU A 100 -21.50 -0.07 15.03
CA GLU A 100 -22.52 -0.13 13.97
C GLU A 100 -21.81 0.13 12.63
N PRO A 101 -21.26 -0.91 11.98
CA PRO A 101 -20.42 -0.70 10.81
C PRO A 101 -21.22 -0.19 9.61
N ARG A 102 -20.84 0.94 9.07
CA ARG A 102 -21.35 1.49 7.81
C ARG A 102 -20.83 0.74 6.58
N GLY A 103 -19.86 -0.11 6.78
CA GLY A 103 -19.20 -0.94 5.77
C GLY A 103 -17.99 -1.64 6.36
N ALA A 104 -17.31 -2.46 5.58
CA ALA A 104 -16.15 -3.23 6.02
C ALA A 104 -14.97 -3.10 5.05
N VAL A 105 -13.78 -2.84 5.59
CA VAL A 105 -12.58 -2.48 4.81
C VAL A 105 -11.45 -3.47 5.05
N LEU A 106 -10.96 -4.12 3.99
CA LEU A 106 -9.71 -4.87 4.02
C LEU A 106 -8.55 -3.90 3.77
N VAL A 107 -7.58 -3.85 4.68
CA VAL A 107 -6.39 -2.99 4.59
C VAL A 107 -5.18 -3.83 4.21
N ILE A 108 -4.52 -3.47 3.10
CA ILE A 108 -3.34 -4.16 2.58
C ILE A 108 -2.10 -3.31 2.86
N HIS A 109 -1.15 -3.89 3.56
CA HIS A 109 0.09 -3.26 4.00
C HIS A 109 1.07 -2.94 2.86
N GLU A 110 2.06 -2.11 3.15
CA GLU A 110 3.23 -1.85 2.30
C GLU A 110 4.18 -3.07 2.26
N ASN A 111 5.31 -2.95 1.61
CA ASN A 111 6.30 -4.02 1.41
C ASN A 111 7.04 -4.49 2.69
N LYS A 112 6.69 -3.96 3.86
CA LYS A 112 7.29 -4.35 5.17
C LYS A 112 6.36 -5.19 6.05
N GLY A 113 5.23 -5.65 5.50
CA GLY A 113 4.24 -6.44 6.25
C GLY A 113 3.29 -5.61 7.11
N LEU A 114 2.49 -6.31 7.93
CA LEU A 114 1.52 -5.73 8.84
C LEU A 114 2.23 -5.15 10.08
N ASN A 115 2.84 -3.99 9.93
CA ASN A 115 3.54 -3.26 10.98
C ASN A 115 2.59 -2.35 11.79
N ASP A 116 3.12 -1.64 12.79
CA ASP A 116 2.32 -0.80 13.69
C ASP A 116 1.65 0.37 12.97
N TRP A 117 2.28 0.93 11.92
CA TRP A 117 1.67 1.96 11.12
C TRP A 117 0.39 1.47 10.42
N VAL A 118 0.45 0.30 9.77
CA VAL A 118 -0.74 -0.28 9.11
C VAL A 118 -1.82 -0.62 10.13
N ARG A 119 -1.44 -1.16 11.30
CA ARG A 119 -2.38 -1.38 12.43
C ARG A 119 -3.04 -0.08 12.87
N SER A 120 -2.29 1.01 12.91
CA SER A 120 -2.83 2.35 13.19
C SER A 120 -3.88 2.76 12.13
N VAL A 121 -3.63 2.54 10.83
CA VAL A 121 -4.61 2.81 9.78
C VAL A 121 -5.89 1.98 9.96
N VAL A 122 -5.75 0.69 10.30
CA VAL A 122 -6.90 -0.17 10.65
C VAL A 122 -7.71 0.43 11.78
N GLY A 123 -7.04 0.91 12.85
CA GLY A 123 -7.68 1.58 13.97
C GLY A 123 -8.37 2.89 13.60
N ARG A 124 -7.77 3.70 12.73
CA ARG A 124 -8.35 4.95 12.22
C ARG A 124 -9.65 4.70 11.46
N LEU A 125 -9.67 3.70 10.58
CA LEU A 125 -10.89 3.29 9.86
C LEU A 125 -11.96 2.78 10.82
N GLY A 126 -11.58 1.95 11.82
CA GLY A 126 -12.48 1.51 12.87
C GLY A 126 -13.12 2.65 13.61
N GLY A 127 -12.35 3.67 13.97
CA GLY A 127 -12.80 4.86 14.68
C GLY A 127 -13.73 5.79 13.86
N THR A 128 -13.71 5.66 12.52
CA THR A 128 -14.63 6.42 11.64
C THR A 128 -15.88 5.63 11.24
N GLY A 129 -16.13 4.48 11.89
CA GLY A 129 -17.36 3.71 11.72
C GLY A 129 -17.31 2.65 10.62
N TYR A 130 -16.12 2.26 10.17
CA TYR A 130 -15.94 1.13 9.24
C TYR A 130 -15.22 -0.01 9.96
N SER A 131 -15.81 -1.19 10.04
CA SER A 131 -15.07 -2.35 10.52
C SER A 131 -13.87 -2.63 9.60
N ALA A 132 -12.68 -2.76 10.14
CA ALA A 132 -11.47 -2.87 9.34
C ALA A 132 -10.62 -4.08 9.72
N LEU A 133 -10.11 -4.78 8.70
CA LEU A 133 -9.21 -5.92 8.81
C LEU A 133 -7.90 -5.62 8.09
N GLY A 134 -6.80 -5.47 8.85
CA GLY A 134 -5.46 -5.48 8.27
C GLY A 134 -4.98 -6.91 8.10
N ILE A 135 -4.75 -7.34 6.87
CA ILE A 135 -4.25 -8.68 6.56
C ILE A 135 -2.72 -8.73 6.68
N ASP A 136 -2.17 -9.82 7.20
CA ASP A 136 -0.74 -10.09 7.19
C ASP A 136 -0.39 -11.07 6.07
N LEU A 137 0.11 -10.55 4.94
CA LEU A 137 0.49 -11.34 3.77
C LEU A 137 1.79 -12.15 3.97
N LEU A 138 2.38 -12.08 5.16
CA LEU A 138 3.49 -12.92 5.61
C LEU A 138 3.02 -14.05 6.53
N SER A 139 1.71 -14.29 6.63
CA SER A 139 1.12 -15.32 7.50
C SER A 139 1.73 -16.71 7.28
N ALA A 140 1.95 -17.11 6.03
CA ALA A 140 2.57 -18.40 5.69
C ALA A 140 4.02 -18.54 6.20
N GLN A 141 4.69 -17.41 6.49
CA GLN A 141 6.04 -17.38 7.06
C GLN A 141 6.06 -17.12 8.58
N GLY A 142 4.91 -17.24 9.23
CA GLY A 142 4.74 -16.98 10.66
C GLY A 142 4.31 -15.56 11.02
N GLY A 143 3.97 -14.76 10.02
CA GLY A 143 3.54 -13.37 10.14
C GLY A 143 4.70 -12.37 10.13
N THR A 144 4.36 -11.09 10.02
CA THR A 144 5.33 -9.98 10.00
C THR A 144 6.24 -9.98 11.23
N ALA A 145 5.71 -10.34 12.39
CA ALA A 145 6.45 -10.37 13.66
C ALA A 145 7.57 -11.43 13.71
N ALA A 146 7.57 -12.41 12.81
CA ALA A 146 8.64 -13.40 12.70
C ALA A 146 9.95 -12.80 12.13
N PHE A 147 9.88 -11.66 11.47
CA PHE A 147 11.02 -11.00 10.84
C PHE A 147 11.58 -9.91 11.76
N LYS A 148 12.86 -10.05 12.16
CA LYS A 148 13.58 -9.02 12.94
C LYS A 148 14.05 -7.86 12.06
N ASP A 149 14.32 -8.14 10.80
CA ASP A 149 14.76 -7.16 9.80
C ASP A 149 13.63 -6.95 8.78
N PRO A 150 13.09 -5.73 8.64
CA PRO A 150 12.08 -5.42 7.63
C PRO A 150 12.51 -5.73 6.19
N ALA A 151 13.82 -5.75 5.89
CA ALA A 151 14.31 -6.11 4.58
C ALA A 151 14.12 -7.62 4.27
N GLU A 152 14.16 -8.48 5.29
CA GLU A 152 13.86 -9.91 5.14
C GLU A 152 12.36 -10.13 4.88
N ALA A 153 11.49 -9.38 5.56
CA ALA A 153 10.05 -9.34 5.29
C ALA A 153 9.75 -8.93 3.84
N THR A 154 10.38 -7.84 3.38
CA THR A 154 10.29 -7.37 1.99
C THR A 154 10.75 -8.45 0.99
N ALA A 155 11.86 -9.13 1.30
CA ALA A 155 12.38 -10.20 0.45
C ALA A 155 11.46 -11.43 0.41
N ALA A 156 10.81 -11.77 1.51
CA ALA A 156 9.83 -12.85 1.59
C ALA A 156 8.60 -12.53 0.74
N LEU A 157 8.05 -11.33 0.84
CA LEU A 157 6.95 -10.86 -0.03
C LEU A 157 7.35 -10.91 -1.51
N GLY A 158 8.56 -10.46 -1.86
CA GLY A 158 9.05 -10.50 -3.24
C GLY A 158 9.17 -11.90 -3.82
N LYS A 159 9.27 -12.94 -2.99
CA LYS A 159 9.36 -14.35 -3.41
C LYS A 159 7.99 -15.05 -3.45
N THR A 160 6.96 -14.46 -2.90
CA THR A 160 5.61 -15.04 -2.89
C THR A 160 5.01 -14.99 -4.31
N PRO A 161 4.43 -16.08 -4.81
CA PRO A 161 3.75 -16.09 -6.10
C PRO A 161 2.60 -15.08 -6.15
N PRO A 162 2.38 -14.37 -7.27
CA PRO A 162 1.30 -13.38 -7.39
C PRO A 162 -0.09 -13.94 -7.11
N ASP A 163 -0.38 -15.17 -7.55
CA ASP A 163 -1.69 -15.83 -7.34
C ASP A 163 -1.96 -16.11 -5.86
N GLN A 164 -0.90 -16.33 -5.07
CA GLN A 164 -1.02 -16.54 -3.63
C GLN A 164 -1.58 -15.28 -2.96
N PHE A 165 -1.11 -14.09 -3.35
CA PHE A 165 -1.65 -12.84 -2.80
C PHE A 165 -3.13 -12.66 -3.10
N VAL A 166 -3.57 -12.97 -4.33
CA VAL A 166 -5.00 -12.90 -4.68
C VAL A 166 -5.82 -13.85 -3.81
N ASN A 167 -5.34 -15.08 -3.59
CA ASN A 167 -6.01 -16.06 -2.74
C ASN A 167 -6.05 -15.60 -1.28
N ASP A 168 -4.95 -15.07 -0.74
CA ASP A 168 -4.89 -14.56 0.63
C ASP A 168 -5.84 -13.37 0.82
N LEU A 169 -5.89 -12.44 -0.16
CA LEU A 169 -6.81 -11.31 -0.14
C LEU A 169 -8.27 -11.75 -0.19
N ARG A 170 -8.61 -12.76 -0.99
CA ARG A 170 -9.95 -13.35 -1.02
C ARG A 170 -10.31 -14.00 0.30
N SER A 171 -9.38 -14.74 0.93
CA SER A 171 -9.55 -15.26 2.29
C SER A 171 -9.77 -14.14 3.31
N GLY A 172 -9.04 -13.02 3.19
CA GLY A 172 -9.26 -11.83 4.01
C GLY A 172 -10.65 -11.21 3.81
N LEU A 173 -11.16 -11.15 2.58
CA LEU A 173 -12.52 -10.68 2.29
C LEU A 173 -13.59 -11.64 2.84
N ASP A 174 -13.36 -12.96 2.79
CA ASP A 174 -14.26 -13.93 3.39
C ASP A 174 -14.35 -13.76 4.90
N GLU A 175 -13.21 -13.58 5.56
CA GLU A 175 -13.16 -13.31 7.01
C GLU A 175 -13.81 -11.96 7.36
N LEU A 176 -13.60 -10.93 6.54
CA LEU A 176 -14.23 -9.63 6.69
C LEU A 176 -15.75 -9.72 6.59
N ALA A 177 -16.27 -10.43 5.57
CA ALA A 177 -17.71 -10.67 5.41
C ALA A 177 -18.32 -11.49 6.56
N ARG A 178 -17.55 -12.44 7.10
CA ARG A 178 -17.98 -13.24 8.26
C ARG A 178 -18.09 -12.41 9.53
N ARG A 179 -17.16 -11.44 9.74
CA ARG A 179 -17.13 -10.56 10.92
C ARG A 179 -18.09 -9.39 10.85
N ALA A 180 -18.39 -8.92 9.64
CA ALA A 180 -19.32 -7.83 9.39
C ALA A 180 -20.43 -8.28 8.43
N PRO A 181 -21.34 -9.18 8.86
CA PRO A 181 -22.35 -9.77 7.98
C PRO A 181 -23.28 -8.70 7.43
N GLY A 182 -23.51 -8.74 6.11
CA GLY A 182 -24.37 -7.78 5.40
C GLY A 182 -23.71 -6.44 5.07
N ALA A 183 -22.51 -6.15 5.58
CA ALA A 183 -21.78 -4.96 5.19
C ALA A 183 -21.24 -5.06 3.76
N LYS A 184 -21.27 -3.96 3.01
CA LYS A 184 -20.53 -3.86 1.75
C LYS A 184 -19.02 -3.91 2.02
N LEU A 185 -18.26 -4.46 1.07
CA LEU A 185 -16.84 -4.69 1.22
C LEU A 185 -16.01 -3.67 0.43
N ALA A 186 -14.97 -3.18 1.06
CA ALA A 186 -13.95 -2.35 0.42
C ALA A 186 -12.54 -2.93 0.61
N VAL A 187 -11.63 -2.50 -0.25
CA VAL A 187 -10.19 -2.72 -0.10
C VAL A 187 -9.45 -1.39 -0.16
N VAL A 188 -8.50 -1.18 0.75
CA VAL A 188 -7.58 -0.05 0.76
C VAL A 188 -6.16 -0.60 0.85
N GLY A 189 -5.31 -0.28 -0.10
CA GLY A 189 -3.93 -0.79 -0.13
C GLY A 189 -2.91 0.31 -0.37
N PHE A 190 -1.74 0.17 0.26
CA PHE A 190 -0.67 1.18 0.24
C PHE A 190 0.57 0.64 -0.43
N CYS A 191 1.20 1.39 -1.34
CA CYS A 191 2.44 1.03 -2.02
C CYS A 191 2.31 -0.35 -2.71
N PHE A 192 3.07 -1.34 -2.25
CA PHE A 192 2.91 -2.75 -2.59
C PHE A 192 1.44 -3.20 -2.49
N GLY A 193 0.77 -2.89 -1.38
CA GLY A 193 -0.66 -3.18 -1.17
C GLY A 193 -1.58 -2.42 -2.14
N GLY A 194 -1.18 -1.22 -2.57
CA GLY A 194 -1.87 -0.49 -3.64
C GLY A 194 -1.78 -1.24 -4.98
N GLY A 195 -0.61 -1.80 -5.30
CA GLY A 195 -0.43 -2.69 -6.45
C GLY A 195 -1.28 -3.96 -6.34
N LEU A 196 -1.37 -4.55 -5.15
CA LEU A 196 -2.22 -5.71 -4.90
C LEU A 196 -3.72 -5.38 -4.98
N THR A 197 -4.11 -4.15 -4.64
CA THR A 197 -5.49 -3.68 -4.85
C THR A 197 -5.84 -3.68 -6.34
N TRP A 198 -4.95 -3.17 -7.19
CA TRP A 198 -5.10 -3.24 -8.64
C TRP A 198 -5.10 -4.69 -9.16
N GLN A 199 -4.22 -5.54 -8.63
CA GLN A 199 -4.15 -6.96 -9.01
C GLN A 199 -5.42 -7.71 -8.62
N LEU A 200 -6.01 -7.44 -7.46
CA LEU A 200 -7.27 -8.03 -7.03
C LEU A 200 -8.43 -7.62 -7.95
N LEU A 201 -8.49 -6.34 -8.37
CA LEU A 201 -9.46 -5.87 -9.36
C LEU A 201 -9.28 -6.59 -10.70
N ALA A 202 -8.05 -6.75 -11.19
CA ALA A 202 -7.74 -7.44 -12.44
C ALA A 202 -8.03 -8.96 -12.38
N ALA A 203 -7.91 -9.57 -11.19
CA ALA A 203 -8.28 -10.96 -10.97
C ALA A 203 -9.80 -11.22 -10.92
N GLY A 204 -10.60 -10.17 -10.95
CA GLY A 204 -12.06 -10.23 -10.87
C GLY A 204 -12.56 -10.52 -9.46
N GLU A 205 -12.97 -9.47 -8.72
CA GLU A 205 -13.56 -9.59 -7.39
C GLU A 205 -14.91 -8.84 -7.32
N PRO A 206 -15.99 -9.50 -7.68
CA PRO A 206 -17.32 -8.86 -7.84
C PRO A 206 -17.97 -8.43 -6.52
N ARG A 207 -17.44 -8.84 -5.35
CA ARG A 207 -17.97 -8.46 -4.04
C ARG A 207 -17.55 -7.07 -3.59
N LEU A 208 -16.53 -6.49 -4.24
CA LEU A 208 -16.04 -5.17 -3.86
C LEU A 208 -17.01 -4.08 -4.30
N ALA A 209 -17.46 -3.26 -3.35
CA ALA A 209 -18.15 -2.01 -3.60
C ALA A 209 -17.18 -0.84 -3.78
N VAL A 210 -16.02 -0.89 -3.12
CA VAL A 210 -14.98 0.16 -3.18
C VAL A 210 -13.59 -0.46 -3.25
N ALA A 211 -12.70 0.14 -4.05
CA ALA A 211 -11.28 -0.17 -4.06
C ALA A 211 -10.45 1.13 -4.07
N VAL A 212 -9.46 1.20 -3.17
CA VAL A 212 -8.65 2.41 -3.01
C VAL A 212 -7.16 2.08 -3.00
N PRO A 213 -6.51 2.07 -4.18
CA PRO A 213 -5.07 1.93 -4.29
C PRO A 213 -4.36 3.27 -4.01
N PHE A 214 -3.49 3.31 -3.01
CA PHE A 214 -2.56 4.40 -2.73
C PHE A 214 -1.20 4.10 -3.36
N TYR A 215 -0.73 4.97 -4.23
CA TYR A 215 0.60 4.93 -4.85
C TYR A 215 1.09 3.51 -5.21
N GLY A 216 0.18 2.71 -5.77
CA GLY A 216 0.43 1.32 -6.15
C GLY A 216 0.69 1.16 -7.65
N PRO A 217 1.62 0.27 -8.04
CA PRO A 217 1.91 -0.01 -9.45
C PRO A 217 0.71 -0.68 -10.12
N LEU A 218 0.43 -0.28 -11.36
CA LEU A 218 -0.58 -0.93 -12.19
C LEU A 218 -0.04 -2.28 -12.70
N PRO A 219 -0.80 -3.40 -12.58
CA PRO A 219 -0.40 -4.68 -13.16
C PRO A 219 -0.54 -4.67 -14.70
N ASP A 220 0.12 -5.60 -15.35
CA ASP A 220 -0.08 -5.89 -16.76
C ASP A 220 -0.29 -7.41 -16.91
N PRO A 221 -1.43 -7.86 -17.47
CA PRO A 221 -2.57 -7.07 -17.96
C PRO A 221 -3.43 -6.44 -16.84
N HIS A 222 -4.26 -5.44 -17.22
CA HIS A 222 -5.15 -4.70 -16.32
C HIS A 222 -6.59 -4.64 -16.85
N ASP A 223 -7.23 -5.79 -17.02
CA ASP A 223 -8.66 -5.90 -17.32
C ASP A 223 -9.47 -5.93 -16.02
N PHE A 224 -10.31 -4.91 -15.80
CA PHE A 224 -11.10 -4.77 -14.57
C PHE A 224 -12.57 -5.19 -14.75
N SER A 225 -12.93 -5.77 -15.88
CA SER A 225 -14.31 -6.15 -16.22
C SER A 225 -14.96 -7.11 -15.21
N GLY A 226 -14.16 -7.97 -14.55
CA GLY A 226 -14.60 -8.87 -13.49
C GLY A 226 -14.92 -8.21 -12.15
N SER A 227 -14.54 -6.93 -11.97
CA SER A 227 -14.72 -6.15 -10.72
C SER A 227 -15.55 -4.88 -10.94
N LYS A 228 -16.36 -4.81 -12.00
CA LYS A 228 -17.09 -3.62 -12.45
C LYS A 228 -18.04 -2.99 -11.43
N GLN A 229 -18.34 -3.67 -10.31
CA GLN A 229 -19.18 -3.14 -9.24
C GLN A 229 -18.41 -2.18 -8.31
N ALA A 230 -17.07 -2.25 -8.30
CA ALA A 230 -16.27 -1.43 -7.42
C ALA A 230 -16.17 0.03 -7.91
N ALA A 231 -16.41 0.97 -7.01
CA ALA A 231 -16.05 2.36 -7.22
C ALA A 231 -14.58 2.56 -6.81
N VAL A 232 -13.74 3.06 -7.72
CA VAL A 232 -12.28 3.16 -7.52
C VAL A 232 -11.85 4.59 -7.22
N LEU A 233 -11.14 4.80 -6.11
CA LEU A 233 -10.47 6.06 -5.77
C LEU A 233 -8.96 5.82 -5.69
N ALA A 234 -8.20 6.25 -6.70
CA ALA A 234 -6.76 6.00 -6.75
C ALA A 234 -5.96 7.26 -6.40
N PHE A 235 -4.98 7.13 -5.51
CA PHE A 235 -4.10 8.21 -5.08
C PHE A 235 -2.68 8.04 -5.61
N TYR A 236 -2.11 9.13 -6.09
CA TYR A 236 -0.75 9.23 -6.63
C TYR A 236 -0.03 10.43 -6.04
N GLY A 237 1.28 10.36 -5.90
CA GLY A 237 2.11 11.51 -5.58
C GLY A 237 2.71 12.12 -6.86
N ALA A 238 2.62 13.44 -7.04
CA ALA A 238 3.15 14.10 -8.25
C ALA A 238 4.67 13.93 -8.44
N LYS A 239 5.40 13.65 -7.35
CA LYS A 239 6.85 13.41 -7.38
C LYS A 239 7.23 11.93 -7.58
N ASP A 240 6.27 11.01 -7.44
CA ASP A 240 6.45 9.58 -7.71
C ASP A 240 6.17 9.28 -9.20
N GLU A 241 7.05 9.75 -10.08
CA GLU A 241 6.89 9.57 -11.52
C GLU A 241 6.80 8.08 -11.91
N ARG A 242 7.50 7.22 -11.19
CA ARG A 242 7.54 5.77 -11.42
C ARG A 242 6.15 5.11 -11.36
N VAL A 243 5.30 5.52 -10.42
CA VAL A 243 3.93 4.99 -10.28
C VAL A 243 2.92 5.87 -11.01
N THR A 244 3.07 7.19 -10.91
CA THR A 244 2.12 8.16 -11.46
C THR A 244 2.06 8.12 -13.00
N SER A 245 3.13 7.69 -13.68
CA SER A 245 3.13 7.47 -15.14
C SER A 245 2.10 6.44 -15.62
N SER A 246 1.64 5.53 -14.76
CA SER A 246 0.60 4.53 -15.09
C SER A 246 -0.84 5.04 -14.92
N LYS A 247 -1.05 6.24 -14.37
CA LYS A 247 -2.35 6.81 -14.01
C LYS A 247 -3.34 6.84 -15.18
N ASP A 248 -2.89 7.30 -16.34
CA ASP A 248 -3.77 7.45 -17.50
C ASP A 248 -4.17 6.08 -18.08
N ALA A 249 -3.27 5.09 -18.07
CA ALA A 249 -3.57 3.73 -18.45
C ALA A 249 -4.60 3.09 -17.49
N ALA A 250 -4.44 3.32 -16.18
CA ALA A 250 -5.39 2.84 -15.17
C ALA A 250 -6.78 3.48 -15.38
N ALA A 251 -6.85 4.80 -15.62
CA ALA A 251 -8.11 5.50 -15.88
C ALA A 251 -8.80 4.94 -17.14
N ALA A 252 -8.06 4.78 -18.24
CA ALA A 252 -8.60 4.23 -19.48
C ALA A 252 -9.16 2.81 -19.30
N ALA A 253 -8.48 1.95 -18.55
CA ALA A 253 -8.95 0.59 -18.25
C ALA A 253 -10.23 0.59 -17.40
N LEU A 254 -10.34 1.49 -16.42
CA LEU A 254 -11.54 1.66 -15.61
C LEU A 254 -12.71 2.19 -16.44
N GLU A 255 -12.47 3.15 -17.34
CA GLU A 255 -13.47 3.65 -18.29
C GLU A 255 -13.97 2.54 -19.22
N GLN A 256 -13.04 1.74 -19.77
CA GLN A 256 -13.38 0.60 -20.62
C GLN A 256 -14.23 -0.44 -19.88
N ALA A 257 -13.98 -0.67 -18.60
CA ALA A 257 -14.78 -1.55 -17.75
C ALA A 257 -16.11 -0.93 -17.29
N GLY A 258 -16.36 0.37 -17.59
CA GLY A 258 -17.56 1.10 -17.18
C GLY A 258 -17.63 1.37 -15.67
N MET A 259 -16.48 1.45 -15.00
CA MET A 259 -16.37 1.60 -13.55
C MET A 259 -16.41 3.06 -13.12
N VAL A 260 -17.13 3.34 -12.02
CA VAL A 260 -17.01 4.64 -11.35
C VAL A 260 -15.61 4.81 -10.79
N HIS A 261 -14.93 5.91 -11.14
CA HIS A 261 -13.57 6.12 -10.63
C HIS A 261 -13.20 7.60 -10.48
N GLN A 262 -12.19 7.84 -9.65
CA GLN A 262 -11.52 9.13 -9.50
C GLN A 262 -10.02 8.88 -9.31
N MET A 263 -9.21 9.63 -10.07
CA MET A 263 -7.74 9.59 -9.99
C MET A 263 -7.27 10.90 -9.35
N VAL A 264 -6.65 10.82 -8.19
CA VAL A 264 -6.14 11.96 -7.43
C VAL A 264 -4.62 11.99 -7.49
N VAL A 265 -4.06 13.13 -7.89
CA VAL A 265 -2.61 13.37 -7.87
C VAL A 265 -2.32 14.46 -6.85
N GLU A 266 -1.66 14.10 -5.76
CA GLU A 266 -1.27 15.03 -4.70
C GLU A 266 -0.05 15.87 -5.16
N PRO A 267 -0.17 17.22 -5.30
CA PRO A 267 0.79 18.02 -6.08
C PRO A 267 2.21 18.06 -5.50
N ALA A 268 2.35 18.03 -4.18
CA ALA A 268 3.65 18.13 -3.49
C ALA A 268 4.12 16.80 -2.87
N ALA A 269 3.38 15.73 -3.10
CA ALA A 269 3.60 14.43 -2.49
C ALA A 269 4.55 13.55 -3.33
N ASP A 270 5.30 12.73 -2.63
CA ASP A 270 6.15 11.67 -3.17
C ASP A 270 5.51 10.29 -2.91
N HIS A 271 6.20 9.22 -3.30
CA HIS A 271 5.80 7.85 -2.92
C HIS A 271 5.62 7.72 -1.40
N ALA A 272 4.64 6.94 -0.96
CA ALA A 272 4.34 6.70 0.46
C ALA A 272 4.02 7.97 1.29
N PHE A 273 3.47 9.02 0.67
CA PHE A 273 3.16 10.29 1.32
C PHE A 273 2.16 10.18 2.49
N PHE A 274 1.37 9.12 2.53
CA PHE A 274 0.39 8.89 3.59
C PHE A 274 1.00 8.22 4.83
N ASN A 275 2.20 7.63 4.72
CA ASN A 275 2.86 6.92 5.81
C ASN A 275 3.55 7.89 6.78
N ASP A 276 2.87 8.20 7.89
CA ASP A 276 3.33 9.14 8.93
C ASP A 276 4.54 8.66 9.76
N THR A 277 4.99 7.42 9.53
CA THR A 277 6.24 6.91 10.09
C THR A 277 7.39 6.91 9.08
N GLY A 278 7.09 7.26 7.82
CA GLY A 278 8.04 7.25 6.72
C GLY A 278 8.70 8.61 6.45
N PRO A 279 9.88 8.63 5.81
CA PRO A 279 10.62 9.86 5.54
C PRO A 279 9.99 10.75 4.46
N ARG A 280 9.04 10.23 3.70
CA ARG A 280 8.32 10.96 2.62
C ARG A 280 6.90 11.37 3.04
N TYR A 281 6.59 11.31 4.33
CA TYR A 281 5.30 11.76 4.84
C TYR A 281 5.02 13.20 4.45
N ASN A 282 3.80 13.45 3.96
CA ASN A 282 3.32 14.78 3.64
C ASN A 282 1.96 14.97 4.32
N GLY A 283 1.94 15.69 5.45
CA GLY A 283 0.75 15.86 6.28
C GLY A 283 -0.43 16.51 5.55
N THR A 284 -0.15 17.48 4.68
CA THR A 284 -1.19 18.14 3.88
C THR A 284 -1.83 17.18 2.89
N ALA A 285 -1.02 16.45 2.12
CA ALA A 285 -1.50 15.46 1.16
C ALA A 285 -2.22 14.29 1.86
N ALA A 286 -1.69 13.85 3.01
CA ALA A 286 -2.31 12.79 3.81
C ALA A 286 -3.69 13.22 4.37
N ALA A 287 -3.81 14.46 4.82
CA ALA A 287 -5.08 15.01 5.33
C ALA A 287 -6.12 15.14 4.21
N ASP A 288 -5.71 15.60 3.02
CA ASP A 288 -6.61 15.69 1.86
C ASP A 288 -7.05 14.30 1.38
N ALA A 289 -6.09 13.39 1.22
CA ALA A 289 -6.37 12.00 0.82
C ALA A 289 -7.30 11.29 1.83
N TRP A 290 -7.11 11.50 3.13
CA TRP A 290 -8.00 10.95 4.17
C TRP A 290 -9.41 11.49 4.05
N LYS A 291 -9.57 12.80 3.88
CA LYS A 291 -10.88 13.43 3.69
C LYS A 291 -11.60 12.88 2.45
N GLN A 292 -10.89 12.76 1.32
CA GLN A 292 -11.45 12.19 0.09
C GLN A 292 -11.81 10.71 0.27
N LEU A 293 -10.95 9.92 0.93
CA LEU A 293 -11.22 8.52 1.28
C LEU A 293 -12.51 8.39 2.10
N GLN A 294 -12.68 9.19 3.18
CA GLN A 294 -13.88 9.15 4.02
C GLN A 294 -15.14 9.48 3.21
N SER A 295 -15.10 10.54 2.38
CA SER A 295 -16.22 10.93 1.51
C SER A 295 -16.56 9.85 0.48
N TRP A 296 -15.54 9.15 -0.05
CA TRP A 296 -15.74 8.06 -1.01
C TRP A 296 -16.34 6.82 -0.38
N LEU A 297 -15.85 6.44 0.80
CA LEU A 297 -16.42 5.35 1.59
C LEU A 297 -17.87 5.64 1.99
N GLU A 298 -18.17 6.87 2.43
CA GLU A 298 -19.53 7.26 2.76
C GLU A 298 -20.48 7.14 1.55
N LYS A 299 -20.02 7.55 0.38
CA LYS A 299 -20.85 7.56 -0.83
C LYS A 299 -21.13 6.17 -1.41
N TYR A 300 -20.15 5.25 -1.36
CA TYR A 300 -20.24 3.99 -2.10
C TYR A 300 -20.27 2.75 -1.22
N LEU A 301 -19.78 2.85 0.01
CA LEU A 301 -19.69 1.72 0.93
C LEU A 301 -20.78 1.74 2.00
N ALA A 302 -21.15 2.90 2.49
CA ALA A 302 -22.18 3.06 3.51
C ALA A 302 -23.60 2.71 3.00
#